data_fdd185430571fa915af24c0b06d041d3
#
_entry.id   fdd185430571fa915af24c0b06d041d3
#
_cell.length_a   1.000
_cell.length_b   1.000
_cell.length_c   1.000
_cell.angle_alpha   90.00
_cell.angle_beta   90.00
_cell.angle_gamma   90.00
#
_symmetry.space_group_name_H-M   'P 1'
#
loop_
_entity.id
_entity.type
_entity.pdbx_description
1 polymer ?
#
loop_
_entity_poly.entity_id
_entity_poly.type
_entity_poly.pdbx_seq_one_letter_code
_entity_poly.pdbx_strand_id
1 'polypeptide(L)'
;MPGMPGMPGPAFGEGGPPDDPEMRDVMRQDAEMERKTHELSMRVRESRGDERAKLKTELTDHVNKHFEVRQKRRELQLKRMEEELQRLRDAIASRNKSRDSIVTNHIKELIGEERDLEF
;
A
#
# COMPACT_ATOMS: atom_id res chain seq x y z
N MET A 1 -23.66 -3.29 -14.14
CA MET A 1 -22.64 -3.01 -14.96
C MET A 1 -21.36 -3.20 -14.29
N PRO A 2 -20.72 -3.95 -14.77
CA PRO A 2 -19.49 -4.16 -14.17
C PRO A 2 -18.74 -2.92 -14.19
N GLY A 3 -18.15 -2.74 -13.21
CA GLY A 3 -17.38 -1.66 -13.08
C GLY A 3 -16.75 -1.36 -14.37
N MET A 4 -16.23 -0.35 -14.50
CA MET A 4 -15.64 0.09 -15.66
C MET A 4 -14.49 -0.78 -15.97
N PRO A 5 -14.67 -1.67 -16.86
CA PRO A 5 -13.56 -2.51 -17.20
C PRO A 5 -12.45 -1.64 -17.70
N GLY A 6 -11.31 -1.93 -17.32
CA GLY A 6 -10.19 -1.16 -17.74
C GLY A 6 -9.99 0.11 -17.01
N MET A 7 -10.87 0.43 -16.11
CA MET A 7 -10.69 1.60 -15.33
C MET A 7 -9.75 1.27 -14.20
N PRO A 8 -8.56 1.81 -14.19
CA PRO A 8 -7.64 1.48 -13.11
C PRO A 8 -8.14 2.10 -11.85
N GLY A 9 -8.05 1.38 -10.80
CA GLY A 9 -8.33 1.95 -9.51
C GLY A 9 -7.29 2.99 -9.20
N PRO A 10 -7.59 3.82 -8.24
CA PRO A 10 -6.60 4.78 -7.79
C PRO A 10 -5.40 4.04 -7.27
N ALA A 11 -4.27 4.56 -7.52
CA ALA A 11 -3.05 3.92 -7.08
C ALA A 11 -2.96 3.86 -5.58
N PHE A 12 -3.68 4.73 -4.91
CA PHE A 12 -3.61 4.75 -3.46
C PHE A 12 -4.41 3.61 -2.89
N GLY A 13 -3.95 3.03 -1.84
CA GLY A 13 -4.69 1.99 -1.16
C GLY A 13 -4.44 0.62 -1.69
N GLU A 14 -3.70 0.50 -2.76
CA GLU A 14 -3.40 -0.81 -3.27
C GLU A 14 -2.13 -1.39 -2.69
N GLY A 15 -1.61 -0.82 -1.68
CA GLY A 15 -0.46 -1.42 -1.04
C GLY A 15 0.84 -1.22 -1.75
N GLY A 16 0.89 -0.37 -2.71
CA GLY A 16 2.14 -0.06 -3.38
C GLY A 16 2.32 -0.77 -4.69
N PRO A 17 3.47 -0.62 -5.29
CA PRO A 17 3.73 -1.21 -6.61
C PRO A 17 3.73 -2.73 -6.56
N PRO A 18 3.39 -3.36 -7.66
CA PRO A 18 3.34 -4.83 -7.68
C PRO A 18 4.65 -5.50 -7.32
N ASP A 19 5.76 -4.82 -7.53
CA ASP A 19 7.06 -5.40 -7.25
C ASP A 19 7.70 -4.84 -5.99
N ASP A 20 6.90 -4.55 -4.98
CA ASP A 20 7.39 -4.08 -3.69
C ASP A 20 7.67 -5.30 -2.80
N PRO A 21 8.91 -5.80 -2.78
CA PRO A 21 9.20 -7.01 -2.02
C PRO A 21 9.10 -6.82 -0.52
N GLU A 22 9.39 -5.63 -0.05
CA GLU A 22 9.28 -5.36 1.38
C GLU A 22 7.83 -5.41 1.83
N MET A 23 6.93 -4.83 1.06
CA MET A 23 5.51 -4.87 1.38
C MET A 23 4.97 -6.30 1.28
N ARG A 24 5.37 -7.05 0.25
CA ARG A 24 4.93 -8.44 0.10
C ARG A 24 5.37 -9.28 1.28
N ASP A 25 6.57 -9.02 1.78
CA ASP A 25 7.09 -9.78 2.89
C ASP A 25 6.30 -9.52 4.16
N VAL A 26 6.02 -8.25 4.45
CA VAL A 26 5.24 -7.88 5.62
C VAL A 26 3.81 -8.42 5.52
N MET A 27 3.22 -8.37 4.34
CA MET A 27 1.87 -8.89 4.15
C MET A 27 1.82 -10.40 4.35
N ARG A 28 2.87 -11.11 3.91
CA ARG A 28 2.93 -12.54 4.13
C ARG A 28 3.06 -12.86 5.61
N GLN A 29 3.90 -12.12 6.32
CA GLN A 29 4.04 -12.29 7.76
C GLN A 29 2.71 -12.05 8.47
N ASP A 30 2.01 -11.00 8.07
CA ASP A 30 0.72 -10.69 8.67
C ASP A 30 -0.27 -11.82 8.46
N ALA A 31 -0.32 -12.38 7.27
CA ALA A 31 -1.23 -13.48 6.96
C ALA A 31 -0.88 -14.73 7.77
N GLU A 32 0.40 -15.02 7.93
CA GLU A 32 0.82 -16.16 8.72
C GLU A 32 0.47 -15.99 10.19
N MET A 33 0.66 -14.78 10.70
CA MET A 33 0.31 -14.49 12.08
C MET A 33 -1.20 -14.58 12.30
N GLU A 34 -1.97 -14.15 11.35
CA GLU A 34 -3.42 -14.23 11.42
C GLU A 34 -3.85 -15.70 11.53
N ARG A 35 -3.27 -16.56 10.71
CA ARG A 35 -3.59 -17.98 10.72
C ARG A 35 -3.22 -18.61 12.05
N LYS A 36 -2.06 -18.28 12.58
CA LYS A 36 -1.61 -18.82 13.84
C LYS A 36 -2.48 -18.32 15.00
N THR A 37 -2.91 -17.08 14.94
CA THR A 37 -3.82 -16.53 15.94
C THR A 37 -5.11 -17.33 15.98
N HIS A 38 -5.64 -17.62 14.80
CA HIS A 38 -6.87 -18.39 14.72
C HIS A 38 -6.67 -19.81 15.30
N GLU A 39 -5.58 -20.45 14.93
CA GLU A 39 -5.27 -21.78 15.41
C GLU A 39 -5.14 -21.81 16.93
N LEU A 40 -4.40 -20.86 17.49
CA LEU A 40 -4.24 -20.80 18.93
C LEU A 40 -5.56 -20.52 19.65
N SER A 41 -6.37 -19.65 19.10
CA SER A 41 -7.65 -19.33 19.74
C SER A 41 -8.57 -20.54 19.74
N MET A 42 -8.57 -21.34 18.69
CA MET A 42 -9.35 -22.58 18.69
C MET A 42 -8.83 -23.55 19.75
N ARG A 43 -7.53 -23.67 19.88
CA ARG A 43 -6.96 -24.55 20.88
C ARG A 43 -7.30 -24.10 22.29
N VAL A 44 -7.31 -22.80 22.53
CA VAL A 44 -7.73 -22.27 23.84
C VAL A 44 -9.17 -22.67 24.12
N ARG A 45 -10.04 -22.53 23.15
CA ARG A 45 -11.45 -22.84 23.33
C ARG A 45 -11.68 -24.32 23.67
N GLU A 46 -10.83 -25.18 23.14
CA GLU A 46 -10.98 -26.62 23.32
C GLU A 46 -10.24 -27.16 24.53
N SER A 47 -9.45 -26.36 25.20
CA SER A 47 -8.67 -26.82 26.34
C SER A 47 -9.28 -26.35 27.64
N ARG A 48 -8.77 -26.95 28.75
CA ARG A 48 -9.25 -26.63 30.09
C ARG A 48 -8.10 -26.65 31.06
N GLY A 49 -8.35 -26.02 32.21
CA GLY A 49 -7.40 -26.08 33.33
C GLY A 49 -6.07 -25.42 33.00
N ASP A 50 -5.03 -26.08 33.45
CA ASP A 50 -3.68 -25.54 33.30
C ASP A 50 -3.27 -25.41 31.83
N GLU A 51 -3.70 -26.35 31.03
CA GLU A 51 -3.38 -26.29 29.62
C GLU A 51 -4.02 -25.08 28.95
N ARG A 52 -5.24 -24.79 29.32
CA ARG A 52 -5.90 -23.61 28.78
C ARG A 52 -5.17 -22.34 29.17
N ALA A 53 -4.75 -22.24 30.43
CA ALA A 53 -4.01 -21.08 30.90
C ALA A 53 -2.71 -20.89 30.12
N LYS A 54 -2.01 -21.99 29.87
CA LYS A 54 -0.77 -21.96 29.12
C LYS A 54 -1.00 -21.51 27.69
N LEU A 55 -2.01 -22.08 27.03
CA LEU A 55 -2.33 -21.71 25.66
C LEU A 55 -2.80 -20.27 25.56
N LYS A 56 -3.51 -19.79 26.58
CA LYS A 56 -3.95 -18.41 26.61
C LYS A 56 -2.78 -17.46 26.69
N THR A 57 -1.75 -17.81 27.44
CA THR A 57 -0.53 -17.02 27.52
C THR A 57 0.17 -17.01 26.16
N GLU A 58 0.26 -18.16 25.51
CA GLU A 58 0.85 -18.22 24.17
C GLU A 58 0.08 -17.35 23.19
N LEU A 59 -1.25 -17.41 23.26
CA LEU A 59 -2.09 -16.61 22.39
C LEU A 59 -1.86 -15.13 22.63
N THR A 60 -1.79 -14.72 23.89
CA THR A 60 -1.55 -13.32 24.23
C THR A 60 -0.22 -12.84 23.66
N ASP A 61 0.83 -13.62 23.86
CA ASP A 61 2.15 -13.26 23.32
C ASP A 61 2.12 -13.16 21.81
N HIS A 62 1.42 -14.10 21.19
CA HIS A 62 1.36 -14.11 19.74
C HIS A 62 0.58 -12.92 19.19
N VAL A 63 -0.54 -12.58 19.84
CA VAL A 63 -1.35 -11.43 19.42
C VAL A 63 -0.56 -10.13 19.56
N ASN A 64 0.24 -10.02 20.62
CA ASN A 64 1.10 -8.87 20.78
C ASN A 64 2.10 -8.74 19.63
N LYS A 65 2.71 -9.86 19.24
CA LYS A 65 3.63 -9.85 18.11
C LYS A 65 2.92 -9.55 16.81
N HIS A 66 1.71 -10.07 16.66
CA HIS A 66 0.92 -9.80 15.46
C HIS A 66 0.59 -8.32 15.36
N PHE A 67 0.26 -7.69 16.49
CA PHE A 67 0.01 -6.27 16.50
C PHE A 67 1.20 -5.50 15.95
N GLU A 68 2.41 -5.89 16.36
CA GLU A 68 3.61 -5.19 15.90
C GLU A 68 3.86 -5.38 14.41
N VAL A 69 3.58 -6.56 13.90
CA VAL A 69 3.70 -6.79 12.47
C VAL A 69 2.71 -5.92 11.70
N ARG A 70 1.49 -5.80 12.22
CA ARG A 70 0.49 -4.93 11.58
C ARG A 70 0.87 -3.48 11.63
N GLN A 71 1.47 -3.03 12.73
CA GLN A 71 1.97 -1.66 12.81
C GLN A 71 3.06 -1.42 11.78
N LYS A 72 3.96 -2.38 11.63
CA LYS A 72 5.01 -2.28 10.64
C LYS A 72 4.43 -2.18 9.24
N ARG A 73 3.39 -2.95 8.95
CA ARG A 73 2.72 -2.88 7.67
C ARG A 73 2.13 -1.50 7.43
N ARG A 74 1.48 -0.93 8.44
CA ARG A 74 0.90 0.40 8.32
C ARG A 74 1.96 1.48 8.14
N GLU A 75 3.06 1.35 8.87
CA GLU A 75 4.16 2.29 8.73
C GLU A 75 4.76 2.23 7.33
N LEU A 76 4.86 1.03 6.79
CA LEU A 76 5.38 0.88 5.44
C LEU A 76 4.42 1.45 4.41
N GLN A 77 3.12 1.26 4.61
CA GLN A 77 2.12 1.88 3.73
C GLN A 77 2.25 3.39 3.74
N LEU A 78 2.40 3.97 4.93
CA LEU A 78 2.59 5.40 5.05
C LEU A 78 3.83 5.86 4.31
N LYS A 79 4.93 5.13 4.48
CA LYS A 79 6.17 5.46 3.80
C LYS A 79 6.00 5.47 2.29
N ARG A 80 5.29 4.48 1.75
CA ARG A 80 5.04 4.44 0.31
C ARG A 80 4.18 5.59 -0.17
N MET A 81 3.20 5.96 0.64
CA MET A 81 2.37 7.13 0.32
C MET A 81 3.17 8.42 0.31
N GLU A 82 4.07 8.56 1.27
CA GLU A 82 4.93 9.74 1.32
C GLU A 82 5.86 9.81 0.12
N GLU A 83 6.38 8.65 -0.29
CA GLU A 83 7.22 8.60 -1.48
C GLU A 83 6.44 8.97 -2.73
N GLU A 84 5.21 8.50 -2.83
CA GLU A 84 4.38 8.84 -3.96
C GLU A 84 4.02 10.32 -3.97
N LEU A 85 3.71 10.86 -2.80
CA LEU A 85 3.41 12.28 -2.68
C LEU A 85 4.60 13.13 -3.11
N GLN A 86 5.80 12.73 -2.72
CA GLN A 86 6.99 13.46 -3.11
C GLN A 86 7.20 13.42 -4.62
N ARG A 87 6.96 12.26 -5.24
CA ARG A 87 7.07 12.15 -6.69
C ARG A 87 6.09 13.08 -7.41
N LEU A 88 4.87 13.18 -6.87
CA LEU A 88 3.88 14.09 -7.46
C LEU A 88 4.29 15.54 -7.30
N ARG A 89 4.82 15.89 -6.15
CA ARG A 89 5.29 17.25 -5.92
C ARG A 89 6.42 17.62 -6.88
N ASP A 90 7.34 16.69 -7.06
CA ASP A 90 8.46 16.90 -7.97
C ASP A 90 7.98 17.05 -9.42
N ALA A 91 7.01 16.25 -9.79
CA ALA A 91 6.46 16.31 -11.15
C ALA A 91 5.77 17.66 -11.39
N ILE A 92 4.99 18.13 -10.40
CA ILE A 92 4.32 19.41 -10.51
C ILE A 92 5.36 20.54 -10.61
N ALA A 93 6.38 20.49 -9.77
CA ALA A 93 7.41 21.51 -9.80
C ALA A 93 8.14 21.54 -11.13
N SER A 94 8.41 20.37 -11.68
CA SER A 94 9.08 20.26 -12.97
C SER A 94 8.21 20.86 -14.09
N ARG A 95 6.92 20.53 -14.08
CA ARG A 95 6.03 21.09 -15.08
C ARG A 95 5.89 22.60 -14.94
N ASN A 96 5.87 23.11 -13.71
CA ASN A 96 5.80 24.55 -13.48
C ASN A 96 7.03 25.27 -14.02
N LYS A 97 8.19 24.64 -13.92
CA LYS A 97 9.40 25.22 -14.48
C LYS A 97 9.37 25.29 -15.99
N SER A 98 8.67 24.36 -16.63
CA SER A 98 8.58 24.29 -18.07
C SER A 98 7.27 24.87 -18.59
N ARG A 99 6.55 25.56 -17.74
CA ARG A 99 5.20 26.03 -18.06
C ARG A 99 5.12 26.81 -19.36
N ASP A 100 6.00 27.78 -19.53
CA ASP A 100 5.93 28.63 -20.73
C ASP A 100 6.15 27.84 -22.00
N SER A 101 7.12 26.94 -21.99
CA SER A 101 7.38 26.06 -23.12
C SER A 101 6.18 25.16 -23.43
N ILE A 102 5.65 24.55 -22.40
CA ILE A 102 4.53 23.63 -22.55
C ILE A 102 3.32 24.36 -23.14
N VAL A 103 3.02 25.53 -22.59
CA VAL A 103 1.87 26.31 -23.04
C VAL A 103 2.08 26.78 -24.48
N THR A 104 3.27 27.29 -24.76
CA THR A 104 3.58 27.77 -26.10
C THR A 104 3.43 26.67 -27.16
N ASN A 105 3.98 25.49 -26.85
CA ASN A 105 3.89 24.40 -27.81
C ASN A 105 2.47 23.89 -27.97
N HIS A 106 1.72 23.89 -26.88
CA HIS A 106 0.31 23.50 -26.98
C HIS A 106 -0.49 24.46 -27.83
N ILE A 107 -0.23 25.75 -27.70
CA ILE A 107 -0.91 26.76 -28.54
C ILE A 107 -0.57 26.51 -29.99
N LYS A 108 0.69 26.27 -30.30
CA LYS A 108 1.08 25.99 -31.69
C LYS A 108 0.37 24.77 -32.22
N GLU A 109 0.25 23.75 -31.41
CA GLU A 109 -0.46 22.55 -31.79
C GLU A 109 -1.93 22.84 -32.07
N LEU A 110 -2.57 23.63 -31.22
CA LEU A 110 -3.99 23.94 -31.36
C LEU A 110 -4.28 24.72 -32.61
N ILE A 111 -3.39 25.62 -33.02
CA ILE A 111 -3.60 26.43 -34.20
C ILE A 111 -2.93 25.85 -35.45
N GLY A 112 -2.33 24.65 -35.30
CA GLY A 112 -1.83 23.94 -36.48
C GLY A 112 -0.45 24.34 -36.95
N GLU A 113 0.33 25.03 -36.14
CA GLU A 113 1.66 25.49 -36.56
C GLU A 113 2.73 24.44 -36.38
N GLU A 114 2.70 23.72 -35.26
CA GLU A 114 3.63 22.65 -35.02
C GLU A 114 2.97 21.61 -34.12
N ARG A 115 3.45 20.39 -34.21
CA ARG A 115 2.86 19.34 -33.39
C ARG A 115 3.87 18.34 -32.91
N ASP A 116 5.04 18.79 -32.58
CA ASP A 116 6.10 17.90 -32.16
C ASP A 116 6.17 17.68 -30.67
N LEU A 117 5.35 18.35 -29.88
CA LEU A 117 5.38 18.15 -28.43
C LEU A 117 3.98 17.92 -27.89
N GLU A 118 3.90 17.12 -26.85
CA GLU A 118 2.63 16.82 -26.23
C GLU A 118 2.33 17.78 -25.10
N PHE A 119 1.07 18.05 -24.97
CA PHE A 119 0.60 18.88 -23.86
C PHE A 119 0.63 18.06 -22.59
#